data_735a4c397490355a3852d6a909d0a90a
#
_entry.id   735a4c397490355a3852d6a909d0a90a
#
_cell.length_a   1.000
_cell.length_b   1.000
_cell.length_c   1.000
_cell.angle_alpha   90.00
_cell.angle_beta   90.00
_cell.angle_gamma   90.00
#
_symmetry.space_group_name_H-M   'P 1'
#
loop_
_entity.id
_entity.type
_entity.pdbx_description
1 polymer ?
#
loop_
_entity_poly.entity_id
_entity_poly.type
_entity_poly.pdbx_seq_one_letter_code
_entity_poly.pdbx_strand_id
1 'polypeptide(L)'
;MKYHIGLIPDGNRRWAKGRGLEPWEGHIKGGEKVELFLEWCSDHEDIGEVTIYLLSEENFRRSAQELGKLYKLYEDELAKLMNKEKIHKDRIRINIISTDAKPIPKNLSRLFDRMRTKTKDYNNKVLNLLIGYTGQSEILDSISSPLNRMKNLLFGLRQTDLKRSLKVKTPCDFIIRTGEESEEREAKSGFLLWQSAYAEYYHINKFFPEVTEEDFNTAWDHFKNTRRRKGL
;
A
#
# COMPACT_ATOMS: atom_id res chain seq x y z
N MET A 1 15.76 -10.95 -10.88
CA MET A 1 15.17 -10.74 -9.52
C MET A 1 14.09 -9.68 -9.68
N LYS A 2 12.87 -9.91 -9.21
CA LYS A 2 11.79 -8.90 -9.32
C LYS A 2 11.76 -8.06 -8.05
N TYR A 3 11.54 -6.75 -8.19
CA TYR A 3 11.49 -5.78 -7.09
C TYR A 3 10.09 -5.67 -6.48
N HIS A 4 10.04 -5.32 -5.20
CA HIS A 4 8.85 -4.93 -4.47
C HIS A 4 8.86 -3.42 -4.22
N ILE A 5 7.86 -2.72 -4.77
CA ILE A 5 7.72 -1.26 -4.67
C ILE A 5 6.55 -0.89 -3.76
N GLY A 6 6.79 0.05 -2.86
CA GLY A 6 5.78 0.68 -2.02
C GLY A 6 5.37 2.07 -2.55
N LEU A 7 4.08 2.39 -2.51
CA LEU A 7 3.56 3.73 -2.78
C LEU A 7 2.79 4.27 -1.57
N ILE A 8 3.17 5.47 -1.13
CA ILE A 8 2.46 6.26 -0.11
C ILE A 8 1.88 7.50 -0.81
N PRO A 9 0.61 7.45 -1.27
CA PRO A 9 -0.02 8.53 -2.05
C PRO A 9 -0.54 9.64 -1.14
N ASP A 10 0.37 10.50 -0.65
CA ASP A 10 0.04 11.59 0.27
C ASP A 10 -0.28 12.91 -0.46
N GLY A 11 -1.00 13.80 0.21
CA GLY A 11 -1.30 15.14 -0.25
C GLY A 11 -2.69 15.33 -0.86
N ASN A 12 -3.51 14.29 -1.04
CA ASN A 12 -4.84 14.39 -1.66
C ASN A 12 -5.74 15.46 -1.01
N ARG A 13 -5.83 15.46 0.33
CA ARG A 13 -6.66 16.43 1.08
C ARG A 13 -6.12 17.87 0.97
N ARG A 14 -4.80 18.05 1.06
CA ARG A 14 -4.15 19.36 0.93
C ARG A 14 -4.34 19.92 -0.47
N TRP A 15 -4.21 19.10 -1.48
CA TRP A 15 -4.49 19.44 -2.87
C TRP A 15 -5.92 19.95 -3.08
N ALA A 16 -6.92 19.23 -2.55
CA ALA A 16 -8.33 19.62 -2.62
C ALA A 16 -8.57 20.95 -1.88
N LYS A 17 -8.08 21.07 -0.64
CA LYS A 17 -8.21 22.28 0.19
C LYS A 17 -7.63 23.51 -0.50
N GLY A 18 -6.45 23.39 -1.13
CA GLY A 18 -5.81 24.50 -1.85
C GLY A 18 -6.62 24.97 -3.08
N ARG A 19 -7.63 24.22 -3.49
CA ARG A 19 -8.52 24.50 -4.63
C ARG A 19 -9.97 24.81 -4.22
N GLY A 20 -10.23 24.92 -2.91
CA GLY A 20 -11.59 25.13 -2.40
C GLY A 20 -12.51 23.93 -2.58
N LEU A 21 -11.96 22.74 -2.79
CA LEU A 21 -12.68 21.50 -2.98
C LEU A 21 -12.82 20.71 -1.68
N GLU A 22 -13.77 19.81 -1.65
CA GLU A 22 -13.96 18.91 -0.53
C GLU A 22 -12.82 17.85 -0.45
N PRO A 23 -12.43 17.40 0.75
CA PRO A 23 -11.29 16.48 0.92
C PRO A 23 -11.38 15.20 0.09
N TRP A 24 -12.58 14.65 -0.09
CA TRP A 24 -12.79 13.42 -0.88
C TRP A 24 -12.60 13.62 -2.39
N GLU A 25 -12.77 14.85 -2.91
CA GLU A 25 -12.51 15.14 -4.33
C GLU A 25 -11.03 14.99 -4.68
N GLY A 26 -10.14 15.33 -3.72
CA GLY A 26 -8.72 15.03 -3.85
C GLY A 26 -8.44 13.54 -3.92
N HIS A 27 -9.15 12.72 -3.16
CA HIS A 27 -9.02 11.26 -3.23
C HIS A 27 -9.58 10.67 -4.52
N ILE A 28 -10.66 11.23 -5.07
CA ILE A 28 -11.15 10.82 -6.40
C ILE A 28 -10.07 11.08 -7.46
N LYS A 29 -9.48 12.26 -7.45
CA LYS A 29 -8.39 12.61 -8.38
C LYS A 29 -7.14 11.75 -8.14
N GLY A 30 -6.85 11.42 -6.87
CA GLY A 30 -5.80 10.47 -6.51
C GLY A 30 -6.05 9.06 -7.03
N GLY A 31 -7.31 8.62 -7.14
CA GLY A 31 -7.66 7.33 -7.73
C GLY A 31 -7.19 7.18 -9.19
N GLU A 32 -7.35 8.24 -10.01
CA GLU A 32 -6.81 8.27 -11.39
C GLU A 32 -5.28 8.09 -11.40
N LYS A 33 -4.59 8.63 -10.39
CA LYS A 33 -3.13 8.52 -10.27
C LYS A 33 -2.67 7.16 -9.74
N VAL A 34 -3.49 6.49 -8.95
CA VAL A 34 -3.25 5.08 -8.60
C VAL A 34 -3.32 4.21 -9.85
N GLU A 35 -4.30 4.46 -10.72
CA GLU A 35 -4.41 3.75 -11.99
C GLU A 35 -3.18 3.95 -12.88
N LEU A 36 -2.74 5.22 -13.07
CA LEU A 36 -1.51 5.57 -13.78
C LEU A 36 -0.28 4.83 -13.19
N PHE A 37 -0.14 4.82 -11.88
CA PHE A 37 0.96 4.13 -11.21
C PHE A 37 0.93 2.62 -11.43
N LEU A 38 -0.25 1.99 -11.39
CA LEU A 38 -0.40 0.56 -11.64
C LEU A 38 -0.10 0.19 -13.10
N GLU A 39 -0.47 1.03 -14.06
CA GLU A 39 -0.13 0.86 -15.47
C GLU A 39 1.38 0.96 -15.66
N TRP A 40 2.00 2.00 -15.12
CA TRP A 40 3.44 2.18 -15.12
C TRP A 40 4.17 0.97 -14.50
N CYS A 41 3.76 0.47 -13.34
CA CYS A 41 4.34 -0.74 -12.72
C CYS A 41 4.15 -1.98 -13.57
N SER A 42 3.05 -2.07 -14.31
CA SER A 42 2.76 -3.22 -15.15
C SER A 42 3.71 -3.28 -16.36
N ASP A 43 4.10 -2.14 -16.89
CA ASP A 43 4.99 -2.03 -18.05
C ASP A 43 6.47 -2.29 -17.69
N HIS A 44 6.80 -2.36 -16.39
CA HIS A 44 8.12 -2.71 -15.89
C HIS A 44 8.17 -4.20 -15.49
N GLU A 45 8.83 -5.04 -16.30
CA GLU A 45 8.92 -6.49 -16.07
C GLU A 45 9.69 -6.87 -14.80
N ASP A 46 10.62 -6.01 -14.38
CA ASP A 46 11.42 -6.19 -13.16
C ASP A 46 10.69 -5.80 -11.88
N ILE A 47 9.46 -5.24 -11.96
CA ILE A 47 8.57 -5.04 -10.83
C ILE A 47 7.66 -6.26 -10.68
N GLY A 48 7.82 -6.98 -9.58
CA GLY A 48 7.03 -8.21 -9.29
C GLY A 48 5.98 -8.04 -8.21
N GLU A 49 6.18 -7.08 -7.31
CA GLU A 49 5.25 -6.82 -6.23
C GLU A 49 5.09 -5.31 -6.01
N VAL A 50 3.85 -4.90 -5.77
CA VAL A 50 3.48 -3.51 -5.51
C VAL A 50 2.64 -3.46 -4.24
N THR A 51 2.94 -2.54 -3.33
CA THR A 51 2.12 -2.27 -2.15
C THR A 51 1.70 -0.81 -2.12
N ILE A 52 0.40 -0.53 -2.04
CA ILE A 52 -0.14 0.83 -2.00
C ILE A 52 -0.83 1.10 -0.67
N TYR A 53 -0.50 2.23 -0.03
CA TYR A 53 -1.07 2.66 1.23
C TYR A 53 -2.32 3.52 1.02
N LEU A 54 -3.49 2.90 0.91
CA LEU A 54 -4.73 3.60 0.59
C LEU A 54 -5.39 4.26 1.81
N LEU A 55 -5.36 3.60 2.97
CA LEU A 55 -5.96 4.12 4.21
C LEU A 55 -5.18 3.65 5.43
N SER A 56 -4.57 4.59 6.18
CA SER A 56 -3.97 4.28 7.47
C SER A 56 -5.03 4.14 8.58
N GLU A 57 -4.70 3.46 9.68
CA GLU A 57 -5.57 3.40 10.86
C GLU A 57 -5.86 4.78 11.45
N GLU A 58 -4.90 5.69 11.39
CA GLU A 58 -5.07 7.08 11.85
C GLU A 58 -6.16 7.81 11.08
N ASN A 59 -6.37 7.46 9.81
CA ASN A 59 -7.40 8.06 8.97
C ASN A 59 -8.83 7.73 9.43
N PHE A 60 -9.03 6.70 10.26
CA PHE A 60 -10.33 6.44 10.89
C PHE A 60 -10.79 7.53 11.87
N ARG A 61 -9.92 8.49 12.21
CA ARG A 61 -10.27 9.70 12.99
C ARG A 61 -10.96 10.77 12.14
N ARG A 62 -11.05 10.58 10.83
CA ARG A 62 -11.76 11.50 9.91
C ARG A 62 -13.26 11.49 10.20
N SER A 63 -13.97 12.52 9.70
CA SER A 63 -15.42 12.60 9.86
C SER A 63 -16.14 11.39 9.23
N ALA A 64 -17.29 11.01 9.76
CA ALA A 64 -18.10 9.93 9.23
C ALA A 64 -18.50 10.18 7.76
N GLN A 65 -18.74 11.45 7.39
CA GLN A 65 -19.02 11.85 6.01
C GLN A 65 -17.84 11.59 5.09
N GLU A 66 -16.62 12.01 5.45
CA GLU A 66 -15.42 11.77 4.66
C GLU A 66 -15.13 10.27 4.50
N LEU A 67 -15.21 9.51 5.61
CA LEU A 67 -15.02 8.05 5.58
C LEU A 67 -16.06 7.37 4.69
N GLY A 68 -17.32 7.77 4.77
CA GLY A 68 -18.38 7.22 3.92
C GLY A 68 -18.12 7.44 2.43
N LYS A 69 -17.64 8.64 2.05
CA LYS A 69 -17.23 8.94 0.67
C LYS A 69 -16.02 8.13 0.22
N LEU A 70 -15.01 7.97 1.10
CA LEU A 70 -13.84 7.14 0.82
C LEU A 70 -14.19 5.67 0.63
N TYR A 71 -15.03 5.11 1.51
CA TYR A 71 -15.47 3.72 1.36
C TYR A 71 -16.23 3.48 0.05
N LYS A 72 -17.08 4.44 -0.34
CA LYS A 72 -17.77 4.36 -1.62
C LYS A 72 -16.78 4.44 -2.80
N LEU A 73 -15.82 5.34 -2.74
CA LEU A 73 -14.74 5.44 -3.74
C LEU A 73 -13.97 4.11 -3.85
N TYR A 74 -13.56 3.52 -2.73
CA TYR A 74 -12.86 2.24 -2.75
C TYR A 74 -13.72 1.11 -3.31
N GLU A 75 -15.01 1.08 -2.97
CA GLU A 75 -15.93 0.08 -3.53
C GLU A 75 -15.99 0.17 -5.06
N ASP A 76 -16.15 1.39 -5.59
CA ASP A 76 -16.25 1.63 -7.02
C ASP A 76 -14.92 1.33 -7.75
N GLU A 77 -13.80 1.81 -7.23
CA GLU A 77 -12.48 1.61 -7.86
C GLU A 77 -12.01 0.15 -7.79
N LEU A 78 -12.23 -0.53 -6.67
CA LEU A 78 -11.89 -1.95 -6.54
C LEU A 78 -12.79 -2.84 -7.41
N ALA A 79 -14.05 -2.48 -7.58
CA ALA A 79 -14.93 -3.19 -8.50
C ALA A 79 -14.46 -3.04 -9.96
N LYS A 80 -14.04 -1.83 -10.37
CA LYS A 80 -13.42 -1.60 -11.68
C LYS A 80 -12.14 -2.42 -11.84
N LEU A 81 -11.24 -2.34 -10.86
CA LEU A 81 -9.96 -3.07 -10.87
C LEU A 81 -10.17 -4.59 -11.03
N MET A 82 -11.13 -5.16 -10.30
CA MET A 82 -11.44 -6.60 -10.38
C MET A 82 -11.88 -7.04 -11.79
N ASN A 83 -12.43 -6.14 -12.59
CA ASN A 83 -12.93 -6.41 -13.93
C ASN A 83 -11.95 -5.97 -15.04
N LYS A 84 -10.80 -5.35 -14.69
CA LYS A 84 -9.78 -5.01 -15.68
C LYS A 84 -9.19 -6.29 -16.29
N GLU A 85 -9.26 -6.40 -17.63
CA GLU A 85 -8.73 -7.54 -18.38
C GLU A 85 -7.24 -7.78 -18.07
N LYS A 86 -6.46 -6.70 -17.93
CA LYS A 86 -5.02 -6.76 -17.63
C LYS A 86 -4.71 -7.51 -16.32
N ILE A 87 -5.56 -7.40 -15.28
CA ILE A 87 -5.40 -8.16 -14.02
C ILE A 87 -5.41 -9.67 -14.27
N HIS A 88 -6.30 -10.12 -15.14
CA HIS A 88 -6.48 -11.54 -15.43
C HIS A 88 -5.46 -12.04 -16.44
N LYS A 89 -5.19 -11.30 -17.50
CA LYS A 89 -4.20 -11.59 -18.53
C LYS A 89 -2.80 -11.69 -17.95
N ASP A 90 -2.40 -10.70 -17.15
CA ASP A 90 -1.08 -10.64 -16.53
C ASP A 90 -0.99 -11.46 -15.24
N ARG A 91 -2.07 -12.18 -14.84
CA ARG A 91 -2.15 -13.02 -13.65
C ARG A 91 -1.65 -12.29 -12.38
N ILE A 92 -2.22 -11.11 -12.10
CA ILE A 92 -1.87 -10.28 -10.95
C ILE A 92 -2.69 -10.73 -9.75
N ARG A 93 -2.04 -11.24 -8.70
CA ARG A 93 -2.69 -11.58 -7.43
C ARG A 93 -2.95 -10.31 -6.65
N ILE A 94 -4.20 -10.14 -6.20
CA ILE A 94 -4.61 -8.98 -5.39
C ILE A 94 -4.80 -9.42 -3.95
N ASN A 95 -4.03 -8.84 -3.04
CA ASN A 95 -4.20 -8.96 -1.59
C ASN A 95 -4.72 -7.62 -1.06
N ILE A 96 -5.83 -7.66 -0.31
CA ILE A 96 -6.29 -6.50 0.42
C ILE A 96 -6.03 -6.78 1.90
N ILE A 97 -5.23 -5.92 2.51
CA ILE A 97 -4.66 -6.11 3.83
C ILE A 97 -5.20 -5.01 4.75
N SER A 98 -5.85 -5.43 5.81
CA SER A 98 -6.30 -4.59 6.91
C SER A 98 -5.82 -5.17 8.24
N THR A 99 -5.75 -4.34 9.26
CA THR A 99 -5.53 -4.76 10.65
C THR A 99 -6.86 -4.76 11.39
N ASP A 100 -6.93 -5.43 12.54
CA ASP A 100 -8.18 -5.62 13.28
C ASP A 100 -8.59 -4.38 14.11
N ALA A 101 -7.85 -3.27 13.99
CA ALA A 101 -8.01 -2.09 14.81
C ALA A 101 -9.37 -1.39 14.66
N LYS A 102 -10.01 -1.48 13.48
CA LYS A 102 -11.38 -0.96 13.27
C LYS A 102 -12.13 -1.74 12.19
N PRO A 103 -13.46 -1.88 12.34
CA PRO A 103 -14.26 -2.62 11.38
C PRO A 103 -14.37 -1.89 10.04
N ILE A 104 -14.06 -2.60 8.98
CA ILE A 104 -14.34 -2.21 7.60
C ILE A 104 -15.82 -2.49 7.30
N PRO A 105 -16.55 -1.64 6.55
CA PRO A 105 -17.94 -1.90 6.16
C PRO A 105 -18.12 -3.27 5.52
N LYS A 106 -19.19 -3.98 5.86
CA LYS A 106 -19.43 -5.37 5.42
C LYS A 106 -19.46 -5.56 3.91
N ASN A 107 -20.03 -4.59 3.16
CA ASN A 107 -20.06 -4.61 1.70
C ASN A 107 -18.64 -4.57 1.13
N LEU A 108 -17.79 -3.69 1.64
CA LEU A 108 -16.40 -3.54 1.24
C LEU A 108 -15.58 -4.78 1.63
N SER A 109 -15.77 -5.32 2.82
CA SER A 109 -15.12 -6.56 3.26
C SER A 109 -15.47 -7.75 2.33
N ARG A 110 -16.74 -7.89 1.93
CA ARG A 110 -17.16 -8.92 0.96
C ARG A 110 -16.50 -8.74 -0.40
N LEU A 111 -16.34 -7.49 -0.86
CA LEU A 111 -15.61 -7.20 -2.10
C LEU A 111 -14.14 -7.63 -1.99
N PHE A 112 -13.49 -7.36 -0.86
CA PHE A 112 -12.11 -7.81 -0.59
C PHE A 112 -11.98 -9.33 -0.71
N ASP A 113 -12.90 -10.08 -0.10
CA ASP A 113 -12.88 -11.54 -0.14
C ASP A 113 -13.09 -12.07 -1.57
N ARG A 114 -14.00 -11.45 -2.32
CA ARG A 114 -14.21 -11.81 -3.74
C ARG A 114 -12.96 -11.57 -4.59
N MET A 115 -12.29 -10.43 -4.42
CA MET A 115 -11.05 -10.10 -5.15
C MET A 115 -9.93 -11.09 -4.82
N ARG A 116 -9.70 -11.34 -3.54
CA ARG A 116 -8.72 -12.32 -3.07
C ARG A 116 -8.98 -13.71 -3.66
N THR A 117 -10.23 -14.17 -3.57
CA THR A 117 -10.64 -15.49 -4.09
C THR A 117 -10.45 -15.60 -5.60
N LYS A 118 -10.85 -14.56 -6.36
CA LYS A 118 -10.77 -14.54 -7.82
C LYS A 118 -9.32 -14.57 -8.34
N THR A 119 -8.38 -14.01 -7.58
CA THR A 119 -6.98 -13.86 -8.00
C THR A 119 -5.98 -14.73 -7.22
N LYS A 120 -6.46 -15.60 -6.31
CA LYS A 120 -5.60 -16.40 -5.41
C LYS A 120 -4.57 -17.27 -6.12
N ASP A 121 -4.91 -17.78 -7.29
CA ASP A 121 -4.08 -18.70 -8.09
C ASP A 121 -3.22 -17.95 -9.13
N TYR A 122 -3.24 -16.61 -9.10
CA TYR A 122 -2.38 -15.79 -9.96
C TYR A 122 -1.01 -15.63 -9.32
N ASN A 123 0.05 -15.68 -10.13
CA ASN A 123 1.42 -15.83 -9.62
C ASN A 123 2.50 -15.03 -10.39
N ASN A 124 2.12 -14.21 -11.36
CA ASN A 124 3.11 -13.44 -12.13
C ASN A 124 3.52 -12.16 -11.39
N LYS A 125 2.53 -11.37 -10.93
CA LYS A 125 2.75 -10.16 -10.11
C LYS A 125 1.84 -10.18 -8.89
N VAL A 126 2.17 -9.37 -7.87
CA VAL A 126 1.38 -9.23 -6.64
C VAL A 126 1.06 -7.75 -6.42
N LEU A 127 -0.22 -7.45 -6.15
CA LEU A 127 -0.69 -6.16 -5.74
C LEU A 127 -1.25 -6.24 -4.31
N ASN A 128 -0.63 -5.56 -3.38
CA ASN A 128 -1.10 -5.43 -2.00
C ASN A 128 -1.72 -4.04 -1.82
N LEU A 129 -2.95 -3.99 -1.36
CA LEU A 129 -3.67 -2.76 -1.03
C LEU A 129 -3.88 -2.69 0.48
N LEU A 130 -3.27 -1.69 1.13
CA LEU A 130 -3.36 -1.51 2.57
C LEU A 130 -4.53 -0.57 2.89
N ILE A 131 -5.56 -1.09 3.57
CA ILE A 131 -6.78 -0.35 3.92
C ILE A 131 -7.09 -0.56 5.40
N GLY A 132 -7.07 0.50 6.19
CA GLY A 132 -7.18 0.40 7.64
C GLY A 132 -5.99 -0.37 8.22
N TYR A 133 -4.79 0.06 7.89
CA TYR A 133 -3.55 -0.63 8.19
C TYR A 133 -2.56 0.29 8.91
N THR A 134 -1.76 -0.29 9.76
CA THR A 134 -0.46 0.26 10.20
C THR A 134 0.50 -0.89 10.48
N GLY A 135 1.79 -0.67 10.21
CA GLY A 135 2.82 -1.69 10.46
C GLY A 135 2.96 -2.04 11.94
N GLN A 136 2.67 -1.11 12.86
CA GLN A 136 2.63 -1.40 14.30
C GLN A 136 1.55 -2.44 14.61
N SER A 137 0.32 -2.23 14.14
CA SER A 137 -0.78 -3.18 14.34
C SER A 137 -0.51 -4.51 13.64
N GLU A 138 0.06 -4.52 12.43
CA GLU A 138 0.46 -5.76 11.77
C GLU A 138 1.45 -6.59 12.62
N ILE A 139 2.45 -5.94 13.21
CA ILE A 139 3.43 -6.62 14.09
C ILE A 139 2.73 -7.16 15.33
N LEU A 140 1.87 -6.36 15.98
CA LEU A 140 1.12 -6.79 17.16
C LEU A 140 0.17 -7.95 16.86
N ASP A 141 -0.57 -7.89 15.75
CA ASP A 141 -1.44 -8.98 15.28
C ASP A 141 -0.62 -10.25 15.04
N SER A 142 0.56 -10.11 14.42
CA SER A 142 1.46 -11.22 14.14
C SER A 142 1.98 -11.90 15.42
N ILE A 143 2.35 -11.12 16.43
CA ILE A 143 2.79 -11.63 17.73
C ILE A 143 1.61 -12.30 18.46
N SER A 144 0.43 -11.69 18.39
CA SER A 144 -0.79 -12.14 19.06
C SER A 144 -1.49 -13.30 18.38
N SER A 145 -1.02 -13.74 17.20
CA SER A 145 -1.60 -14.89 16.50
C SER A 145 -1.55 -16.15 17.37
N PRO A 146 -2.57 -17.04 17.33
CA PRO A 146 -2.64 -18.22 18.20
C PRO A 146 -1.38 -19.08 18.15
N LEU A 147 -0.82 -19.27 16.95
CA LEU A 147 0.40 -20.05 16.76
C LEU A 147 1.61 -19.40 17.44
N ASN A 148 1.78 -18.09 17.29
CA ASN A 148 2.91 -17.38 17.88
C ASN A 148 2.76 -17.21 19.40
N ARG A 149 1.54 -17.05 19.91
CA ARG A 149 1.28 -17.05 21.35
C ARG A 149 1.68 -18.37 21.98
N MET A 150 1.31 -19.49 21.39
CA MET A 150 1.70 -20.82 21.87
C MET A 150 3.22 -21.03 21.79
N LYS A 151 3.87 -20.64 20.69
CA LYS A 151 5.32 -20.74 20.55
C LYS A 151 6.06 -19.86 21.56
N ASN A 152 5.60 -18.61 21.76
CA ASN A 152 6.23 -17.71 22.72
C ASN A 152 6.17 -18.25 24.14
N LEU A 153 5.06 -18.89 24.51
CA LEU A 153 4.89 -19.51 25.82
C LEU A 153 5.85 -20.69 26.03
N LEU A 154 6.14 -21.48 25.00
CA LEU A 154 6.91 -22.72 25.12
C LEU A 154 8.40 -22.55 24.78
N PHE A 155 8.75 -21.71 23.82
CA PHE A 155 10.08 -21.69 23.20
C PHE A 155 10.66 -20.29 22.97
N GLY A 156 9.89 -19.23 23.24
CA GLY A 156 10.20 -17.86 22.84
C GLY A 156 9.92 -17.59 21.34
N LEU A 157 9.60 -16.33 21.03
CA LEU A 157 9.30 -15.89 19.67
C LEU A 157 10.59 -15.50 18.93
N ARG A 158 10.79 -16.07 17.74
CA ARG A 158 11.95 -15.76 16.87
C ARG A 158 11.54 -14.83 15.71
N GLN A 159 12.52 -14.13 15.15
CA GLN A 159 12.32 -13.30 13.95
C GLN A 159 11.65 -14.06 12.78
N THR A 160 12.02 -15.32 12.59
CA THR A 160 11.45 -16.19 11.55
C THR A 160 9.96 -16.46 11.75
N ASP A 161 9.51 -16.57 13.01
CA ASP A 161 8.11 -16.78 13.34
C ASP A 161 7.29 -15.51 13.05
N LEU A 162 7.85 -14.34 13.40
CA LEU A 162 7.25 -13.06 13.07
C LEU A 162 7.12 -12.88 11.55
N LYS A 163 8.22 -13.05 10.80
CA LYS A 163 8.22 -12.95 9.33
C LYS A 163 7.16 -13.84 8.67
N ARG A 164 6.96 -15.06 9.18
CA ARG A 164 5.94 -15.99 8.66
C ARG A 164 4.51 -15.53 8.94
N SER A 165 4.29 -14.74 9.97
CA SER A 165 2.96 -14.27 10.39
C SER A 165 2.57 -12.94 9.77
N LEU A 166 3.54 -12.12 9.31
CA LEU A 166 3.25 -10.86 8.63
C LEU A 166 2.34 -11.10 7.41
N LYS A 167 1.49 -10.14 7.10
CA LYS A 167 0.51 -10.20 5.99
C LYS A 167 1.20 -10.01 4.63
N VAL A 168 2.17 -9.09 4.53
CA VAL A 168 3.10 -8.97 3.40
C VAL A 168 4.38 -9.75 3.74
N LYS A 169 4.76 -10.70 2.88
CA LYS A 169 5.85 -11.65 3.17
C LYS A 169 7.21 -11.18 2.66
N THR A 170 7.20 -10.43 1.57
CA THR A 170 8.40 -9.98 0.87
C THR A 170 8.94 -8.69 1.45
N PRO A 171 10.26 -8.53 1.58
CA PRO A 171 10.87 -7.23 1.86
C PRO A 171 10.49 -6.21 0.78
N CYS A 172 10.23 -4.97 1.19
CA CYS A 172 10.06 -3.86 0.27
C CYS A 172 11.44 -3.33 -0.13
N ASP A 173 11.66 -3.16 -1.42
CA ASP A 173 12.95 -2.71 -1.95
C ASP A 173 13.01 -1.19 -2.11
N PHE A 174 11.89 -0.57 -2.48
CA PHE A 174 11.82 0.84 -2.81
C PHE A 174 10.47 1.42 -2.40
N ILE A 175 10.47 2.61 -1.81
CA ILE A 175 9.26 3.33 -1.40
C ILE A 175 9.23 4.68 -2.08
N ILE A 176 8.16 4.95 -2.81
CA ILE A 176 7.82 6.26 -3.35
C ILE A 176 6.77 6.89 -2.44
N ARG A 177 7.05 8.09 -1.94
CA ARG A 177 6.07 8.90 -1.22
C ARG A 177 5.87 10.22 -1.93
N THR A 178 4.65 10.69 -1.98
CA THR A 178 4.27 12.02 -2.49
C THR A 178 3.86 12.95 -1.39
N GLY A 179 3.79 14.26 -1.67
CA GLY A 179 3.39 15.30 -0.75
C GLY A 179 4.39 16.45 -0.74
N GLU A 180 4.00 17.61 -0.25
CA GLU A 180 4.96 18.69 -0.02
C GLU A 180 5.89 18.32 1.13
N GLU A 181 7.19 18.55 0.94
CA GLU A 181 8.17 18.49 2.00
C GLU A 181 7.85 19.58 3.04
N SER A 182 7.50 19.14 4.24
CA SER A 182 7.74 19.95 5.43
C SER A 182 8.93 19.28 6.15
N GLU A 183 9.84 20.07 6.69
CA GLU A 183 11.07 19.63 7.38
C GLU A 183 10.85 18.52 8.44
N GLU A 184 9.60 18.22 8.80
CA GLU A 184 9.20 17.27 9.84
C GLU A 184 8.71 15.90 9.29
N ARG A 185 8.68 15.64 7.97
CA ARG A 185 7.97 14.46 7.41
C ARG A 185 8.78 13.48 6.57
N GLU A 186 9.94 13.08 7.02
CA GLU A 186 10.59 11.85 6.54
C GLU A 186 9.86 10.55 7.03
N ALA A 187 8.78 10.70 7.78
CA ALA A 187 8.10 9.59 8.40
C ALA A 187 7.37 8.69 7.38
N LYS A 188 7.65 7.40 7.40
CA LYS A 188 6.96 6.37 6.59
C LYS A 188 5.50 6.13 7.03
N SER A 189 4.96 6.91 7.96
CA SER A 189 3.58 6.86 8.48
C SER A 189 3.08 5.46 8.84
N GLY A 190 3.96 4.59 9.36
CA GLY A 190 3.61 3.21 9.70
C GLY A 190 3.50 2.25 8.50
N PHE A 191 3.92 2.65 7.30
CA PHE A 191 3.92 1.80 6.11
C PHE A 191 4.94 0.67 6.25
N LEU A 192 4.49 -0.59 6.17
CA LEU A 192 5.32 -1.81 6.09
C LEU A 192 6.57 -1.78 6.99
N LEU A 193 6.44 -1.48 8.29
CA LEU A 193 7.58 -1.20 9.19
C LEU A 193 8.65 -2.27 9.15
N TRP A 194 8.27 -3.54 9.16
CA TRP A 194 9.19 -4.65 9.12
C TRP A 194 9.81 -4.86 7.73
N GLN A 195 8.97 -4.85 6.72
CA GLN A 195 9.35 -5.16 5.35
C GLN A 195 10.19 -4.04 4.71
N SER A 196 10.01 -2.79 5.19
CA SER A 196 10.71 -1.60 4.68
C SER A 196 12.00 -1.25 5.41
N ALA A 197 12.50 -2.13 6.31
CA ALA A 197 13.67 -1.85 7.13
C ALA A 197 14.93 -1.49 6.31
N TYR A 198 15.04 -2.03 5.11
CA TYR A 198 16.17 -1.79 4.18
C TYR A 198 15.69 -1.23 2.83
N ALA A 199 14.49 -0.67 2.77
CA ALA A 199 13.96 -0.07 1.56
C ALA A 199 14.65 1.28 1.28
N GLU A 200 15.02 1.50 0.02
CA GLU A 200 15.34 2.85 -0.45
C GLU A 200 14.08 3.71 -0.45
N TYR A 201 14.23 5.00 -0.25
CA TYR A 201 13.12 5.93 -0.12
C TYR A 201 13.30 7.10 -1.09
N TYR A 202 12.23 7.43 -1.81
CA TYR A 202 12.21 8.58 -2.71
C TYR A 202 10.97 9.44 -2.45
N HIS A 203 11.18 10.72 -2.23
CA HIS A 203 10.09 11.68 -2.04
C HIS A 203 9.85 12.47 -3.33
N ILE A 204 8.62 12.40 -3.84
CA ILE A 204 8.17 13.28 -4.92
C ILE A 204 7.51 14.50 -4.28
N ASN A 205 8.16 15.66 -4.40
CA ASN A 205 7.68 16.93 -3.81
C ASN A 205 6.52 17.52 -4.63
N LYS A 206 5.44 16.76 -4.73
CA LYS A 206 4.16 17.14 -5.36
C LYS A 206 3.03 16.45 -4.61
N PHE A 207 1.86 17.06 -4.55
CA PHE A 207 0.66 16.36 -4.11
C PHE A 207 0.32 15.22 -5.05
N PHE A 208 -0.14 14.10 -4.52
CA PHE A 208 -0.39 12.90 -5.33
C PHE A 208 -1.30 13.12 -6.55
N PRO A 209 -2.37 13.94 -6.51
CA PRO A 209 -3.17 14.26 -7.69
C PRO A 209 -2.42 14.96 -8.84
N GLU A 210 -1.23 15.51 -8.59
CA GLU A 210 -0.41 16.24 -9.57
C GLU A 210 0.70 15.40 -10.18
N VAL A 211 0.93 14.20 -9.64
CA VAL A 211 2.01 13.31 -10.08
C VAL A 211 1.78 12.86 -11.52
N THR A 212 2.87 12.78 -12.26
CA THR A 212 2.92 12.33 -13.65
C THR A 212 3.71 11.02 -13.76
N GLU A 213 3.65 10.38 -14.91
CA GLU A 213 4.46 9.21 -15.22
C GLU A 213 5.97 9.52 -15.16
N GLU A 214 6.36 10.72 -15.62
CA GLU A 214 7.76 11.19 -15.58
C GLU A 214 8.31 11.27 -14.14
N ASP A 215 7.46 11.62 -13.17
CA ASP A 215 7.86 11.62 -11.77
C ASP A 215 8.18 10.18 -11.28
N PHE A 216 7.44 9.19 -11.74
CA PHE A 216 7.71 7.77 -11.44
C PHE A 216 8.97 7.28 -12.15
N ASN A 217 9.20 7.68 -13.41
CA ASN A 217 10.42 7.36 -14.15
C ASN A 217 11.65 7.94 -13.43
N THR A 218 11.58 9.21 -13.02
CA THR A 218 12.66 9.86 -12.28
C THR A 218 12.97 9.14 -10.96
N ALA A 219 11.93 8.77 -10.21
CA ALA A 219 12.09 8.02 -8.97
C ALA A 219 12.71 6.63 -9.21
N TRP A 220 12.30 5.95 -10.28
CA TRP A 220 12.81 4.65 -10.66
C TRP A 220 14.26 4.68 -11.11
N ASP A 221 14.64 5.66 -11.91
CA ASP A 221 16.02 5.87 -12.36
C ASP A 221 16.93 6.18 -11.17
N HIS A 222 16.48 7.00 -10.22
CA HIS A 222 17.19 7.24 -8.97
C HIS A 222 17.46 5.92 -8.24
N PHE A 223 16.42 5.10 -8.06
CA PHE A 223 16.52 3.82 -7.39
C PHE A 223 17.48 2.85 -8.10
N LYS A 224 17.40 2.74 -9.43
CA LYS A 224 18.27 1.85 -10.23
C LYS A 224 19.73 2.28 -10.17
N ASN A 225 19.99 3.58 -10.04
CA ASN A 225 21.35 4.14 -9.99
C ASN A 225 21.94 4.16 -8.57
N THR A 226 21.11 3.98 -7.53
CA THR A 226 21.59 3.95 -6.14
C THR A 226 22.37 2.66 -5.86
N ARG A 227 23.61 2.80 -5.37
CA ARG A 227 24.43 1.66 -4.95
C ARG A 227 23.89 1.08 -3.64
N ARG A 228 23.23 -0.08 -3.72
CA ARG A 228 22.71 -0.76 -2.54
C ARG A 228 23.83 -1.43 -1.76
N ARG A 229 24.19 -0.86 -0.63
CA ARG A 229 25.07 -1.50 0.37
C ARG A 229 24.17 -2.30 1.31
N LYS A 230 23.83 -3.53 0.96
CA LYS A 230 23.05 -4.46 1.83
C LYS A 230 23.93 -5.08 2.92
N GLY A 231 24.77 -4.28 3.60
CA GLY A 231 25.52 -4.78 4.78
C GLY A 231 26.51 -5.92 4.48
N LEU A 232 27.13 -5.92 3.31
CA LEU A 232 28.26 -6.79 2.95
C LEU A 232 29.57 -6.12 3.37
#